data_9ec12ddffa6f6afdb7c750bb0c4d518d
#
_entry.id   9ec12ddffa6f6afdb7c750bb0c4d518d
#
_cell.length_a   1.000
_cell.length_b   1.000
_cell.length_c   1.000
_cell.angle_alpha   90.00
_cell.angle_beta   90.00
_cell.angle_gamma   90.00
#
_symmetry.space_group_name_H-M   'P 1'
#
loop_
_entity.id
_entity.type
_entity.pdbx_description
1 polymer ?
#
loop_
_entity_poly.entity_id
_entity_poly.type
_entity_poly.pdbx_seq_one_letter_code
_entity_poly.pdbx_strand_id
1 'polypeptide(L)'
;NIHSQSPILGTWTDQQIPDTYSCYADFAMETLMVKMLPVMKQHTGLDLIPTYSYARAYKKGDCLHRHKDRPSCEISTTVNLGGDPWPIFIDGTGANNVVNERQNIVKPNAPAGTKVLLEVGDMLVYSGCELEHWREPFDGDICGQVFLHYNHVNGPFANKNKFDGRPKLGLPSGIK
;
A
#
# COMPACT_ATOMS: atom_id res chain seq x y z
N ASN A 1 6.06 21.67 15.93
CA ASN A 1 5.32 20.56 15.32
C ASN A 1 5.62 19.24 16.04
N ILE A 2 5.05 19.10 17.25
CA ILE A 2 5.25 17.91 18.10
C ILE A 2 4.61 16.66 17.46
N HIS A 3 3.56 16.84 16.66
CA HIS A 3 2.82 15.74 16.01
C HIS A 3 3.53 15.11 14.81
N SER A 4 4.46 15.81 14.18
CA SER A 4 5.12 15.31 12.96
C SER A 4 6.18 14.24 13.19
N GLN A 5 6.49 13.91 14.42
CA GLN A 5 7.57 12.96 14.78
C GLN A 5 7.11 11.76 15.61
N SER A 6 5.82 11.63 15.90
CA SER A 6 5.31 10.48 16.65
C SER A 6 5.01 9.32 15.70
N PRO A 7 5.70 8.19 15.80
CA PRO A 7 5.40 7.02 14.95
C PRO A 7 4.00 6.44 15.18
N ILE A 8 3.33 6.82 16.27
CA ILE A 8 1.96 6.41 16.60
C ILE A 8 0.93 7.33 15.93
N LEU A 9 1.28 8.61 15.76
CA LEU A 9 0.37 9.64 15.23
C LEU A 9 0.60 9.96 13.74
N GLY A 10 1.45 9.16 13.08
CA GLY A 10 1.81 9.38 11.68
C GLY A 10 2.95 10.39 11.48
N THR A 11 3.30 10.60 10.23
CA THR A 11 4.44 11.42 9.82
C THR A 11 4.15 12.12 8.48
N TRP A 12 4.91 13.19 8.18
CA TRP A 12 4.96 13.89 6.89
C TRP A 12 6.33 13.73 6.20
N THR A 13 7.17 12.82 6.72
CA THR A 13 8.56 12.67 6.27
C THR A 13 8.81 11.42 5.43
N ASP A 14 7.75 10.79 4.92
CA ASP A 14 7.89 9.65 4.00
C ASP A 14 8.53 10.11 2.69
N GLN A 15 9.67 9.49 2.34
CA GLN A 15 10.44 9.87 1.16
C GLN A 15 9.77 9.46 -0.16
N GLN A 16 8.83 8.53 -0.14
CA GLN A 16 8.10 8.12 -1.34
C GLN A 16 7.18 9.24 -1.83
N ILE A 17 6.49 9.92 -0.89
CA ILE A 17 5.66 11.08 -1.18
C ILE A 17 5.90 12.13 -0.07
N PRO A 18 6.86 13.03 -0.28
CA PRO A 18 7.23 14.03 0.71
C PRO A 18 6.09 14.97 1.07
N ASP A 19 6.11 15.48 2.29
CA ASP A 19 5.14 16.46 2.81
C ASP A 19 3.68 15.99 2.77
N THR A 20 3.46 14.68 2.70
CA THR A 20 2.13 14.05 2.72
C THR A 20 1.97 13.19 3.96
N TYR A 21 0.83 13.37 4.65
CA TYR A 21 0.55 12.61 5.86
C TYR A 21 0.47 11.13 5.60
N SER A 22 1.18 10.35 6.41
CA SER A 22 1.12 8.89 6.39
C SER A 22 1.20 8.31 7.79
N CYS A 23 0.60 7.15 7.99
CA CYS A 23 0.62 6.43 9.26
C CYS A 23 0.85 4.94 9.03
N TYR A 24 1.97 4.46 9.55
CA TYR A 24 2.31 3.04 9.56
C TYR A 24 1.70 2.38 10.78
N ALA A 25 1.08 1.21 10.58
CA ALA A 25 0.57 0.35 11.65
C ALA A 25 -0.44 1.04 12.60
N ASP A 26 -1.27 1.93 12.04
CA ASP A 26 -2.37 2.54 12.79
C ASP A 26 -3.27 1.47 13.40
N PHE A 27 -3.62 1.64 14.68
CA PHE A 27 -4.38 0.63 15.43
C PHE A 27 -5.75 0.34 14.82
N ALA A 28 -6.46 1.36 14.35
CA ALA A 28 -7.77 1.19 13.72
C ALA A 28 -7.63 0.48 12.36
N MET A 29 -6.62 0.84 11.58
CA MET A 29 -6.37 0.24 10.26
C MET A 29 -5.86 -1.20 10.38
N GLU A 30 -5.05 -1.53 11.37
CA GLU A 30 -4.68 -2.93 11.63
C GLU A 30 -5.85 -3.75 12.19
N THR A 31 -6.76 -3.13 12.93
CA THR A 31 -8.02 -3.78 13.32
C THR A 31 -8.88 -4.07 12.09
N LEU A 32 -8.98 -3.13 11.15
CA LEU A 32 -9.64 -3.35 9.87
C LEU A 32 -8.97 -4.48 9.10
N MET A 33 -7.65 -4.50 9.01
CA MET A 33 -6.88 -5.55 8.34
C MET A 33 -7.19 -6.94 8.89
N VAL A 34 -7.26 -7.08 10.21
CA VAL A 34 -7.64 -8.36 10.87
C VAL A 34 -9.09 -8.73 10.56
N LYS A 35 -10.02 -7.78 10.60
CA LYS A 35 -11.42 -8.02 10.24
C LYS A 35 -11.62 -8.42 8.79
N MET A 36 -10.80 -7.88 7.89
CA MET A 36 -10.84 -8.21 6.46
C MET A 36 -10.17 -9.55 6.13
N LEU A 37 -9.36 -10.12 7.02
CA LEU A 37 -8.62 -11.35 6.76
C LEU A 37 -9.49 -12.54 6.29
N PRO A 38 -10.67 -12.84 6.88
CA PRO A 38 -11.54 -13.91 6.36
C PRO A 38 -12.05 -13.63 4.95
N VAL A 39 -12.40 -12.38 4.65
CA VAL A 39 -12.84 -11.94 3.31
C VAL A 39 -11.71 -12.10 2.30
N MET A 40 -10.50 -11.66 2.67
CA MET A 40 -9.31 -11.82 1.84
C MET A 40 -9.03 -13.28 1.52
N LYS A 41 -9.06 -14.18 2.53
CA LYS A 41 -8.89 -15.62 2.33
C LYS A 41 -9.94 -16.20 1.39
N GLN A 42 -11.20 -15.80 1.55
CA GLN A 42 -12.31 -16.27 0.71
C GLN A 42 -12.11 -15.86 -0.76
N HIS A 43 -11.77 -14.60 -1.02
CA HIS A 43 -11.68 -14.07 -2.39
C HIS A 43 -10.38 -14.40 -3.12
N THR A 44 -9.28 -14.57 -2.39
CA THR A 44 -8.01 -14.97 -2.99
C THR A 44 -7.83 -16.48 -3.10
N GLY A 45 -8.55 -17.26 -2.29
CA GLY A 45 -8.34 -18.70 -2.14
C GLY A 45 -7.04 -19.05 -1.41
N LEU A 46 -6.35 -18.06 -0.83
CA LEU A 46 -5.07 -18.23 -0.16
C LEU A 46 -5.23 -18.26 1.36
N ASP A 47 -4.42 -19.05 2.03
CA ASP A 47 -4.27 -18.92 3.48
C ASP A 47 -3.29 -17.79 3.80
N LEU A 48 -3.80 -16.71 4.41
CA LEU A 48 -3.09 -15.44 4.57
C LEU A 48 -2.81 -15.14 6.04
N ILE A 49 -1.68 -14.47 6.28
CA ILE A 49 -1.33 -13.81 7.54
C ILE A 49 -1.17 -12.31 7.31
N PRO A 50 -1.63 -11.46 8.25
CA PRO A 50 -1.45 -10.02 8.15
C PRO A 50 0.01 -9.63 8.40
N THR A 51 0.48 -8.60 7.70
CA THR A 51 1.81 -8.03 7.89
C THR A 51 1.73 -6.64 8.53
N TYR A 52 1.20 -5.65 7.84
CA TYR A 52 0.99 -4.30 8.39
C TYR A 52 -0.06 -3.54 7.57
N SER A 53 -0.56 -2.46 8.15
CA SER A 53 -1.33 -1.45 7.44
C SER A 53 -0.51 -0.18 7.23
N TYR A 54 -0.85 0.54 6.16
CA TYR A 54 -0.29 1.86 5.88
C TYR A 54 -1.39 2.78 5.38
N ALA A 55 -1.64 3.87 6.09
CA ALA A 55 -2.63 4.86 5.71
C ALA A 55 -1.95 6.12 5.19
N ARG A 56 -2.54 6.78 4.20
CA ARG A 56 -2.03 8.02 3.64
C ARG A 56 -3.17 8.94 3.25
N ALA A 57 -3.01 10.25 3.54
CA ALA A 57 -3.91 11.29 3.08
C ALA A 57 -3.17 12.12 2.02
N TYR A 58 -3.41 11.77 0.76
CA TYR A 58 -2.82 12.44 -0.39
C TYR A 58 -3.41 13.82 -0.62
N LYS A 59 -2.61 14.73 -1.12
CA LYS A 59 -2.95 16.11 -1.47
C LYS A 59 -2.66 16.40 -2.93
N LYS A 60 -3.19 17.50 -3.43
CA LYS A 60 -2.94 17.96 -4.80
C LYS A 60 -1.47 17.97 -5.17
N GLY A 61 -1.17 17.41 -6.33
CA GLY A 61 0.19 17.29 -6.87
C GLY A 61 0.94 16.04 -6.42
N ASP A 62 0.44 15.28 -5.44
CA ASP A 62 1.07 14.01 -5.07
C ASP A 62 1.03 13.03 -6.24
N CYS A 63 2.08 12.25 -6.38
CA CYS A 63 2.23 11.25 -7.42
C CYS A 63 2.86 9.99 -6.81
N LEU A 64 2.26 8.84 -7.03
CA LEU A 64 2.86 7.57 -6.63
C LEU A 64 3.56 6.97 -7.85
N HIS A 65 4.88 7.05 -7.88
CA HIS A 65 5.69 6.54 -8.99
C HIS A 65 5.47 5.05 -9.21
N ARG A 66 5.62 4.60 -10.46
CA ARG A 66 5.48 3.20 -10.83
C ARG A 66 6.54 2.36 -10.12
N HIS A 67 6.09 1.34 -9.38
CA HIS A 67 6.95 0.50 -8.53
C HIS A 67 6.33 -0.89 -8.31
N LYS A 68 7.12 -1.77 -7.72
CA LYS A 68 6.66 -2.99 -7.04
C LYS A 68 6.90 -2.85 -5.55
N ASP A 69 6.04 -3.44 -4.77
CA ASP A 69 6.15 -3.44 -3.32
C ASP A 69 7.28 -4.35 -2.81
N ARG A 70 7.62 -4.17 -1.55
CA ARG A 70 8.54 -5.05 -0.80
C ARG A 70 7.84 -6.36 -0.40
N PRO A 71 8.61 -7.42 -0.02
CA PRO A 71 8.08 -8.76 0.31
C PRO A 71 6.97 -8.81 1.36
N SER A 72 6.91 -7.87 2.31
CA SER A 72 5.81 -7.81 3.28
C SER A 72 4.46 -7.47 2.65
N CYS A 73 4.44 -7.05 1.39
CA CYS A 73 3.26 -6.65 0.62
C CYS A 73 2.97 -7.66 -0.51
N GLU A 74 3.21 -8.96 -0.27
CA GLU A 74 2.98 -10.02 -1.28
C GLU A 74 1.56 -9.95 -1.83
N ILE A 75 0.57 -9.91 -0.95
CA ILE A 75 -0.83 -9.64 -1.28
C ILE A 75 -1.19 -8.29 -0.69
N SER A 76 -1.30 -7.33 -1.57
CA SER A 76 -1.60 -5.94 -1.22
C SER A 76 -3.06 -5.60 -1.47
N THR A 77 -3.55 -4.63 -0.72
CA THR A 77 -4.82 -3.98 -1.01
C THR A 77 -4.64 -2.47 -1.02
N THR A 78 -5.48 -1.77 -1.77
CA THR A 78 -5.75 -0.34 -1.58
C THR A 78 -7.24 -0.17 -1.36
N VAL A 79 -7.61 0.50 -0.27
CA VAL A 79 -9.00 0.83 0.09
C VAL A 79 -9.18 2.32 0.02
N ASN A 80 -10.20 2.77 -0.72
CA ASN A 80 -10.55 4.19 -0.77
C ASN A 80 -11.33 4.58 0.49
N LEU A 81 -10.76 5.44 1.34
CA LEU A 81 -11.39 5.94 2.55
C LEU A 81 -12.24 7.20 2.30
N GLY A 82 -12.07 7.85 1.17
CA GLY A 82 -12.81 9.06 0.80
C GLY A 82 -11.94 10.16 0.22
N GLY A 83 -12.57 11.27 -0.12
CA GLY A 83 -11.97 12.40 -0.81
C GLY A 83 -12.23 12.36 -2.31
N ASP A 84 -11.42 13.08 -3.08
CA ASP A 84 -11.59 13.19 -4.52
C ASP A 84 -11.15 11.92 -5.24
N PRO A 85 -11.79 11.59 -6.37
CA PRO A 85 -11.47 10.40 -7.15
C PRO A 85 -10.03 10.41 -7.65
N TRP A 86 -9.28 9.33 -7.40
CA TRP A 86 -7.91 9.18 -7.87
C TRP A 86 -7.60 7.73 -8.29
N PRO A 87 -7.52 7.47 -9.59
CA PRO A 87 -7.33 6.12 -10.08
C PRO A 87 -5.94 5.56 -9.75
N ILE A 88 -5.88 4.24 -9.55
CA ILE A 88 -4.64 3.47 -9.55
C ILE A 88 -4.47 2.77 -10.90
N PHE A 89 -3.24 2.63 -11.34
CA PHE A 89 -2.87 1.86 -12.53
C PHE A 89 -2.10 0.61 -12.12
N ILE A 90 -2.40 -0.52 -12.75
CA ILE A 90 -1.72 -1.79 -12.50
C ILE A 90 -1.29 -2.41 -13.83
N ASP A 91 0.00 -2.77 -13.92
CA ASP A 91 0.53 -3.58 -15.00
C ASP A 91 0.38 -5.07 -14.67
N GLY A 92 -0.61 -5.71 -15.26
CA GLY A 92 -0.90 -7.13 -15.04
C GLY A 92 0.09 -8.10 -15.71
N THR A 93 1.12 -7.62 -16.40
CA THR A 93 2.09 -8.50 -17.11
C THR A 93 3.11 -9.13 -16.18
N GLY A 94 3.33 -8.58 -14.99
CA GLY A 94 4.39 -9.00 -14.07
C GLY A 94 5.81 -8.62 -14.50
N ALA A 95 5.96 -7.94 -15.65
CA ALA A 95 7.25 -7.52 -16.16
C ALA A 95 7.93 -6.48 -15.23
N ASN A 96 9.26 -6.36 -15.36
CA ASN A 96 10.02 -5.31 -14.70
C ASN A 96 10.30 -4.20 -15.72
N ASN A 97 9.49 -3.16 -15.69
CA ASN A 97 9.60 -2.02 -16.60
C ASN A 97 10.23 -0.80 -15.93
N VAL A 98 10.24 -0.73 -14.60
CA VAL A 98 10.87 0.36 -13.86
C VAL A 98 12.39 0.25 -13.98
N VAL A 99 13.02 1.31 -14.51
CA VAL A 99 14.48 1.47 -14.64
C VAL A 99 15.04 2.22 -13.44
N ASN A 100 14.36 3.29 -13.03
CA ASN A 100 14.70 4.06 -11.84
C ASN A 100 13.41 4.58 -11.19
N GLU A 101 13.05 4.03 -10.05
CA GLU A 101 11.83 4.39 -9.33
C GLU A 101 11.86 5.85 -8.83
N ARG A 102 13.00 6.28 -8.26
CA ARG A 102 13.13 7.64 -7.70
C ARG A 102 12.96 8.73 -8.75
N GLN A 103 13.38 8.47 -9.98
CA GLN A 103 13.27 9.40 -11.11
C GLN A 103 12.05 9.11 -12.00
N ASN A 104 11.21 8.13 -11.61
CA ASN A 104 10.07 7.65 -12.40
C ASN A 104 10.45 7.31 -13.85
N ILE A 105 11.62 6.70 -14.03
CA ILE A 105 12.08 6.26 -15.36
C ILE A 105 11.63 4.83 -15.60
N VAL A 106 10.82 4.65 -16.64
CA VAL A 106 10.34 3.35 -17.11
C VAL A 106 10.83 3.07 -18.55
N LYS A 107 10.83 1.81 -18.94
CA LYS A 107 11.17 1.41 -20.31
C LYS A 107 10.22 2.06 -21.32
N PRO A 108 10.70 2.44 -22.53
CA PRO A 108 9.86 3.11 -23.53
C PRO A 108 8.62 2.32 -23.95
N ASN A 109 8.70 0.98 -23.93
CA ASN A 109 7.59 0.09 -24.30
C ASN A 109 6.84 -0.48 -23.09
N ALA A 110 6.96 0.14 -21.91
CA ALA A 110 6.22 -0.28 -20.73
C ALA A 110 4.72 -0.19 -20.98
N PRO A 111 3.92 -1.20 -20.59
CA PRO A 111 2.47 -1.16 -20.73
C PRO A 111 1.87 0.05 -19.99
N ALA A 112 0.81 0.61 -20.56
CA ALA A 112 0.06 1.71 -19.93
C ALA A 112 -0.68 1.30 -18.66
N GLY A 113 -0.76 -0.01 -18.40
CA GLY A 113 -1.50 -0.58 -17.26
C GLY A 113 -3.02 -0.47 -17.40
N THR A 114 -3.69 -1.15 -16.49
CA THR A 114 -5.14 -1.06 -16.35
C THR A 114 -5.47 0.02 -15.32
N LYS A 115 -6.26 1.00 -15.74
CA LYS A 115 -6.77 2.06 -14.89
C LYS A 115 -7.94 1.55 -14.06
N VAL A 116 -7.85 1.66 -12.73
CA VAL A 116 -8.91 1.27 -11.79
C VAL A 116 -9.30 2.48 -10.96
N LEU A 117 -10.56 2.85 -10.98
CA LEU A 117 -11.13 3.87 -10.10
C LEU A 117 -11.95 3.16 -9.02
N LEU A 118 -11.70 3.50 -7.77
CA LEU A 118 -12.39 2.95 -6.61
C LEU A 118 -13.36 3.99 -6.05
N GLU A 119 -14.58 3.57 -5.76
CA GLU A 119 -15.49 4.34 -4.95
C GLU A 119 -15.12 4.26 -3.47
N VAL A 120 -15.70 5.12 -2.64
CA VAL A 120 -15.44 5.09 -1.19
C VAL A 120 -15.90 3.76 -0.60
N GLY A 121 -14.99 3.07 0.07
CA GLY A 121 -15.19 1.75 0.63
C GLY A 121 -14.81 0.59 -0.28
N ASP A 122 -14.54 0.85 -1.57
CA ASP A 122 -14.02 -0.17 -2.47
C ASP A 122 -12.59 -0.57 -2.09
N MET A 123 -12.29 -1.84 -2.31
CA MET A 123 -10.96 -2.41 -2.08
C MET A 123 -10.49 -3.15 -3.34
N LEU A 124 -9.35 -2.76 -3.86
CA LEU A 124 -8.63 -3.49 -4.89
C LEU A 124 -7.60 -4.42 -4.24
N VAL A 125 -7.55 -5.67 -4.69
CA VAL A 125 -6.58 -6.69 -4.23
C VAL A 125 -5.64 -7.03 -5.39
N TYR A 126 -4.34 -7.06 -5.12
CA TYR A 126 -3.33 -7.35 -6.14
C TYR A 126 -2.03 -7.94 -5.53
N SER A 127 -1.21 -8.57 -6.37
CA SER A 127 0.13 -9.05 -6.01
C SER A 127 1.10 -7.88 -5.97
N GLY A 128 1.31 -7.27 -4.81
CA GLY A 128 2.10 -6.05 -4.68
C GLY A 128 3.56 -6.23 -5.09
N CYS A 129 4.17 -7.39 -4.78
CA CYS A 129 5.56 -7.69 -5.12
C CYS A 129 5.78 -8.04 -6.60
N GLU A 130 4.73 -8.45 -7.30
CA GLU A 130 4.84 -8.97 -8.67
C GLU A 130 4.37 -7.99 -9.72
N LEU A 131 3.36 -7.18 -9.40
CA LEU A 131 2.73 -6.27 -10.35
C LEU A 131 3.18 -4.83 -10.10
N GLU A 132 3.72 -4.20 -11.15
CA GLU A 132 4.00 -2.78 -11.10
C GLU A 132 2.71 -1.99 -11.03
N HIS A 133 2.65 -1.03 -10.10
CA HIS A 133 1.48 -0.19 -9.90
C HIS A 133 1.89 1.24 -9.58
N TRP A 134 0.99 2.21 -9.90
CA TRP A 134 1.27 3.64 -9.73
C TRP A 134 -0.01 4.46 -9.73
N ARG A 135 0.11 5.73 -9.40
CA ARG A 135 -0.90 6.75 -9.58
C ARG A 135 -0.27 7.98 -10.22
N GLU A 136 -0.93 8.50 -11.25
CA GLU A 136 -0.53 9.74 -11.91
C GLU A 136 -0.70 10.96 -10.97
N PRO A 137 -0.14 12.14 -11.29
CA PRO A 137 -0.29 13.32 -10.43
C PRO A 137 -1.74 13.58 -10.03
N PHE A 138 -1.97 13.76 -8.74
CA PHE A 138 -3.30 13.97 -8.18
C PHE A 138 -3.78 15.40 -8.41
N ASP A 139 -4.97 15.53 -8.98
CA ASP A 139 -5.56 16.82 -9.36
C ASP A 139 -6.61 17.30 -8.35
N GLY A 140 -7.11 16.41 -7.50
CA GLY A 140 -8.06 16.73 -6.44
C GLY A 140 -7.41 17.41 -5.23
N ASP A 141 -8.20 17.75 -4.23
CA ASP A 141 -7.72 18.41 -3.01
C ASP A 141 -7.20 17.41 -1.99
N ILE A 142 -7.96 16.33 -1.72
CA ILE A 142 -7.58 15.30 -0.76
C ILE A 142 -8.09 13.92 -1.18
N CYS A 143 -7.29 12.87 -0.97
CA CYS A 143 -7.67 11.49 -1.16
C CYS A 143 -7.10 10.62 -0.04
N GLY A 144 -7.98 10.02 0.77
CA GLY A 144 -7.61 9.11 1.84
C GLY A 144 -7.55 7.66 1.35
N GLN A 145 -6.42 7.00 1.54
CA GLN A 145 -6.23 5.58 1.20
C GLN A 145 -5.67 4.81 2.38
N VAL A 146 -6.05 3.54 2.51
CA VAL A 146 -5.36 2.60 3.37
C VAL A 146 -4.95 1.37 2.60
N PHE A 147 -3.74 0.93 2.85
CA PHE A 147 -3.14 -0.28 2.29
C PHE A 147 -3.09 -1.32 3.39
N LEU A 148 -3.70 -2.49 3.15
CA LEU A 148 -3.68 -3.62 4.06
C LEU A 148 -2.87 -4.73 3.40
N HIS A 149 -1.81 -5.16 4.07
CA HIS A 149 -0.85 -6.09 3.48
C HIS A 149 -0.88 -7.44 4.17
N TYR A 150 -0.75 -8.48 3.35
CA TYR A 150 -0.77 -9.88 3.78
C TYR A 150 0.30 -10.68 3.07
N ASN A 151 0.72 -11.78 3.69
CA ASN A 151 1.55 -12.79 3.05
C ASN A 151 0.82 -14.15 3.02
N HIS A 152 1.10 -14.93 1.98
CA HIS A 152 0.63 -16.31 1.91
C HIS A 152 1.37 -17.18 2.93
N VAL A 153 0.65 -17.91 3.79
CA VAL A 153 1.22 -18.72 4.88
C VAL A 153 2.28 -19.70 4.37
N ASN A 154 2.04 -20.30 3.22
CA ASN A 154 2.96 -21.25 2.58
C ASN A 154 3.84 -20.59 1.51
N GLY A 155 3.80 -19.27 1.39
CA GLY A 155 4.61 -18.50 0.46
C GLY A 155 6.05 -18.29 0.95
N PRO A 156 6.92 -17.76 0.09
CA PRO A 156 8.34 -17.59 0.42
C PRO A 156 8.62 -16.53 1.49
N PHE A 157 7.64 -15.70 1.80
CA PHE A 157 7.82 -14.51 2.64
C PHE A 157 7.19 -14.61 4.04
N ALA A 158 6.26 -15.53 4.26
CA ALA A 158 5.40 -15.58 5.45
C ALA A 158 6.16 -15.57 6.79
N ASN A 159 7.13 -16.44 6.94
CA ASN A 159 7.85 -16.62 8.22
C ASN A 159 8.67 -15.40 8.62
N LYS A 160 9.16 -14.63 7.65
CA LYS A 160 9.99 -13.46 7.89
C LYS A 160 9.18 -12.19 8.14
N ASN A 161 7.97 -12.13 7.59
CA ASN A 161 7.20 -10.88 7.51
C ASN A 161 5.91 -10.90 8.34
N LYS A 162 5.66 -11.96 9.13
CA LYS A 162 4.54 -11.96 10.06
C LYS A 162 4.57 -10.68 10.90
N PHE A 163 3.47 -9.93 10.89
CA PHE A 163 3.34 -8.62 11.52
C PHE A 163 4.45 -7.63 11.14
N ASP A 164 5.03 -7.79 9.94
CA ASP A 164 6.17 -7.01 9.44
C ASP A 164 7.40 -7.08 10.36
N GLY A 165 7.66 -8.25 10.93
CA GLY A 165 8.76 -8.50 11.88
C GLY A 165 8.54 -7.95 13.28
N ARG A 166 7.36 -7.40 13.58
CA ARG A 166 6.98 -6.94 14.92
C ARG A 166 6.46 -8.10 15.78
N PRO A 167 6.51 -8.00 17.12
CA PRO A 167 5.96 -9.04 18.01
C PRO A 167 4.44 -9.23 17.86
N LYS A 168 3.72 -8.14 17.56
CA LYS A 168 2.27 -8.10 17.38
C LYS A 168 1.84 -6.90 16.55
N LEU A 169 0.60 -6.93 16.07
CA LEU A 169 -0.04 -5.79 15.41
C LEU A 169 -0.26 -4.62 16.38
N GLY A 170 -0.45 -3.42 15.85
CA GLY A 170 -0.66 -2.18 16.62
C GLY A 170 0.61 -1.59 17.22
N LEU A 171 1.78 -2.13 16.91
CA LEU A 171 3.06 -1.57 17.34
C LEU A 171 3.75 -0.81 16.19
N PRO A 172 4.44 0.30 16.49
CA PRO A 172 5.24 1.00 15.49
C PRO A 172 6.39 0.15 14.96
N SER A 173 6.97 0.54 13.82
CA SER A 173 8.15 -0.11 13.26
C SER A 173 9.35 -0.06 14.24
N GLY A 174 10.22 -1.08 14.17
CA GLY A 174 11.45 -1.13 14.97
C GLY A 174 11.30 -1.68 16.39
N ILE A 175 10.10 -1.98 16.86
CA ILE A 175 9.91 -2.74 18.11
C ILE A 175 10.07 -4.23 17.79
N LYS A 176 11.02 -4.86 18.45
CA LYS A 176 11.33 -6.29 18.34
C LYS A 176 10.89 -7.05 19.58
#